data_1385fc5522740019697e3fab932fe72b
#
_entry.id   1385fc5522740019697e3fab932fe72b
#
_cell.length_a   1.000
_cell.length_b   1.000
_cell.length_c   1.000
_cell.angle_alpha   90.00
_cell.angle_beta   90.00
_cell.angle_gamma   90.00
#
_symmetry.space_group_name_H-M   'P 1'
#
loop_
_entity.id
_entity.type
_entity.pdbx_description
1 polymer ?
#
loop_
_entity_poly.entity_id
_entity_poly.type
_entity_poly.pdbx_seq_one_letter_code
_entity_poly.pdbx_strand_id
1 'polypeptide(L)'
;MPWSGIPGLIALGAVMTGAVAPPALAFDFYAGKTVDLIVGNSPGGGFDIYARAVAQHLGHHIPGNPGIVVKNMPGAGGARAGHYISAVAPKDGLTIGAVMPGTIMGPLLDEKPDTSFDPANVDYLGTANTGTYICVTLDRSKTKTFEQALSQKTIMGGIAPGNSTNDIANLIKTMTGAQLELITGYKGTLDVALAVERGELDGVCGWNWSSAKSQKPDWMASHKLNFLAQIGLEPNAELTSLGAPEIWRFIRSDESRKVAEVVVSQQAFERPYFTAQGVPSERVAMLRAAFDATMRDAQFLADAGRLGIDVSPLPGTQLQEMIQKLYATPKAVLEQAKRAIRP
;
A
#
# COMPACT_ATOMS: atom_id res chain seq x y z
N MET A 1 11.46 -91.55 -23.92
CA MET A 1 10.26 -91.15 -23.18
C MET A 1 10.32 -89.62 -23.16
N PRO A 2 9.32 -88.93 -23.66
CA PRO A 2 9.28 -87.52 -23.85
C PRO A 2 8.59 -86.77 -22.66
N TRP A 3 8.96 -85.58 -22.37
CA TRP A 3 8.15 -84.70 -21.55
C TRP A 3 7.99 -83.34 -22.22
N SER A 4 6.71 -83.01 -22.34
CA SER A 4 6.12 -81.87 -23.00
C SER A 4 6.28 -80.58 -22.18
N GLY A 5 6.75 -79.53 -22.86
CA GLY A 5 6.76 -78.17 -22.30
C GLY A 5 5.51 -77.42 -22.72
N ILE A 6 4.89 -76.72 -21.75
CA ILE A 6 3.74 -75.83 -21.91
C ILE A 6 4.26 -74.42 -22.22
N PRO A 7 3.77 -73.68 -23.25
CA PRO A 7 4.15 -72.32 -23.47
C PRO A 7 3.38 -71.36 -22.53
N GLY A 8 4.11 -70.58 -21.77
CA GLY A 8 3.55 -69.50 -20.92
C GLY A 8 3.05 -68.30 -21.74
N LEU A 9 1.79 -67.93 -21.51
CA LEU A 9 1.20 -66.68 -21.99
C LEU A 9 1.81 -65.49 -21.24
N ILE A 10 2.49 -64.62 -21.98
CA ILE A 10 2.92 -63.30 -21.47
C ILE A 10 1.74 -62.34 -21.68
N ALA A 11 1.07 -61.99 -20.62
CA ALA A 11 0.05 -60.94 -20.61
C ALA A 11 0.77 -59.56 -20.66
N LEU A 12 0.68 -58.87 -21.76
CA LEU A 12 1.14 -57.48 -21.91
C LEU A 12 0.14 -56.56 -21.24
N GLY A 13 0.46 -56.11 -20.02
CA GLY A 13 -0.33 -55.09 -19.29
C GLY A 13 -0.12 -53.73 -19.96
N ALA A 14 -1.13 -53.21 -20.63
CA ALA A 14 -1.14 -51.81 -21.13
C ALA A 14 -1.28 -50.88 -19.93
N VAL A 15 -0.18 -50.19 -19.59
CA VAL A 15 -0.21 -49.08 -18.63
C VAL A 15 -0.83 -47.89 -19.38
N MET A 16 -2.11 -47.60 -19.08
CA MET A 16 -2.74 -46.33 -19.48
C MET A 16 -2.14 -45.21 -18.63
N THR A 17 -1.16 -44.49 -19.20
CA THR A 17 -0.74 -43.18 -18.67
C THR A 17 -1.88 -42.20 -18.93
N GLY A 18 -2.69 -41.95 -17.91
CA GLY A 18 -3.67 -40.87 -17.94
C GLY A 18 -2.92 -39.55 -18.09
N ALA A 19 -2.93 -38.97 -19.29
CA ALA A 19 -2.50 -37.60 -19.50
C ALA A 19 -3.48 -36.69 -18.72
N VAL A 20 -3.04 -36.16 -17.59
CA VAL A 20 -3.74 -35.05 -16.92
C VAL A 20 -3.63 -33.86 -17.88
N ALA A 21 -4.70 -33.59 -18.62
CA ALA A 21 -4.80 -32.40 -19.44
C ALA A 21 -4.67 -31.17 -18.52
N PRO A 22 -3.81 -30.18 -18.84
CA PRO A 22 -3.78 -28.94 -18.07
C PRO A 22 -5.14 -28.26 -18.18
N PRO A 23 -5.57 -27.47 -17.17
CA PRO A 23 -6.87 -26.82 -17.15
C PRO A 23 -6.95 -25.74 -18.24
N ALA A 24 -7.33 -26.12 -19.44
CA ALA A 24 -7.51 -25.21 -20.59
C ALA A 24 -8.63 -24.19 -20.37
N LEU A 25 -9.53 -24.40 -19.42
CA LEU A 25 -10.72 -23.57 -19.16
C LEU A 25 -10.43 -22.22 -18.47
N ALA A 26 -9.28 -22.07 -17.83
CA ALA A 26 -8.95 -20.82 -17.12
C ALA A 26 -8.38 -19.75 -18.05
N PHE A 27 -7.72 -20.13 -19.14
CA PHE A 27 -7.11 -19.20 -20.11
C PHE A 27 -8.13 -18.39 -20.92
N ASP A 28 -9.32 -18.91 -21.14
CA ASP A 28 -10.35 -18.24 -21.96
C ASP A 28 -11.27 -17.31 -21.16
N PHE A 29 -11.21 -17.36 -19.83
CA PHE A 29 -12.20 -16.61 -19.02
C PHE A 29 -12.14 -15.11 -19.27
N TYR A 30 -10.95 -14.51 -19.36
CA TYR A 30 -10.79 -13.08 -19.53
C TYR A 30 -10.84 -12.58 -20.98
N ALA A 31 -10.80 -13.49 -21.96
CA ALA A 31 -10.84 -13.13 -23.38
C ALA A 31 -12.12 -12.34 -23.73
N GLY A 32 -11.94 -11.16 -24.33
CA GLY A 32 -13.03 -10.28 -24.72
C GLY A 32 -13.79 -9.62 -23.56
N LYS A 33 -13.29 -9.76 -22.32
CA LYS A 33 -13.90 -9.13 -21.13
C LYS A 33 -13.20 -7.85 -20.72
N THR A 34 -13.84 -7.14 -19.82
CA THR A 34 -13.32 -5.94 -19.17
C THR A 34 -13.21 -6.19 -17.67
N VAL A 35 -12.09 -5.81 -17.08
CA VAL A 35 -11.88 -5.80 -15.63
C VAL A 35 -12.05 -4.38 -15.11
N ASP A 36 -12.90 -4.20 -14.12
CA ASP A 36 -13.11 -2.93 -13.44
C ASP A 36 -12.05 -2.76 -12.33
N LEU A 37 -11.27 -1.70 -12.42
CA LEU A 37 -10.36 -1.29 -11.33
C LEU A 37 -11.00 -0.14 -10.56
N ILE A 38 -11.54 -0.46 -9.39
CA ILE A 38 -12.26 0.48 -8.52
C ILE A 38 -11.26 1.20 -7.61
N VAL A 39 -11.19 2.52 -7.73
CA VAL A 39 -10.30 3.37 -6.93
C VAL A 39 -11.09 4.10 -5.86
N GLY A 40 -10.73 3.91 -4.58
CA GLY A 40 -11.42 4.50 -3.43
C GLY A 40 -11.24 6.01 -3.26
N ASN A 41 -10.64 6.70 -4.23
CA ASN A 41 -10.29 8.11 -4.19
C ASN A 41 -10.84 8.87 -5.40
N SER A 42 -10.85 10.21 -5.29
CA SER A 42 -11.17 11.10 -6.41
C SER A 42 -10.13 11.02 -7.53
N PRO A 43 -10.52 11.31 -8.78
CA PRO A 43 -9.60 11.37 -9.91
C PRO A 43 -8.46 12.38 -9.70
N GLY A 44 -7.29 12.11 -10.29
CA GLY A 44 -6.12 12.99 -10.32
C GLY A 44 -5.25 12.98 -9.06
N GLY A 45 -5.66 12.27 -8.00
CA GLY A 45 -4.81 12.05 -6.82
C GLY A 45 -3.78 10.95 -7.01
N GLY A 46 -2.79 10.85 -6.11
CA GLY A 46 -1.71 9.86 -6.21
C GLY A 46 -2.21 8.42 -6.37
N PHE A 47 -3.28 8.02 -5.69
CA PHE A 47 -3.88 6.69 -5.84
C PHE A 47 -4.47 6.46 -7.23
N ASP A 48 -5.12 7.46 -7.81
CA ASP A 48 -5.69 7.41 -9.15
C ASP A 48 -4.60 7.34 -10.22
N ILE A 49 -3.52 8.10 -10.05
CA ILE A 49 -2.35 8.07 -10.96
C ILE A 49 -1.73 6.68 -10.99
N TYR A 50 -1.46 6.08 -9.82
CA TYR A 50 -0.95 4.70 -9.74
C TYR A 50 -1.91 3.69 -10.38
N ALA A 51 -3.21 3.78 -10.07
CA ALA A 51 -4.20 2.86 -10.60
C ALA A 51 -4.30 2.92 -12.14
N ARG A 52 -4.22 4.13 -12.71
CA ARG A 52 -4.22 4.31 -14.18
C ARG A 52 -2.94 3.79 -14.81
N ALA A 53 -1.78 4.02 -14.20
CA ALA A 53 -0.53 3.47 -14.67
C ALA A 53 -0.55 1.93 -14.64
N VAL A 54 -1.01 1.32 -13.55
CA VAL A 54 -1.19 -0.14 -13.46
C VAL A 54 -2.20 -0.65 -14.49
N ALA A 55 -3.33 0.02 -14.66
CA ALA A 55 -4.38 -0.38 -15.60
C ALA A 55 -3.91 -0.44 -17.05
N GLN A 56 -2.99 0.45 -17.45
CA GLN A 56 -2.45 0.49 -18.82
C GLN A 56 -1.64 -0.78 -19.17
N HIS A 57 -1.05 -1.44 -18.17
CA HIS A 57 -0.16 -2.57 -18.38
C HIS A 57 -0.73 -3.91 -17.89
N LEU A 58 -1.54 -3.89 -16.82
CA LEU A 58 -2.03 -5.11 -16.16
C LEU A 58 -2.75 -6.08 -17.10
N GLY A 59 -3.58 -5.55 -18.01
CA GLY A 59 -4.33 -6.37 -18.94
C GLY A 59 -3.46 -7.23 -19.85
N HIS A 60 -2.28 -6.76 -20.22
CA HIS A 60 -1.33 -7.48 -21.05
C HIS A 60 -0.74 -8.74 -20.39
N HIS A 61 -0.77 -8.77 -19.07
CA HIS A 61 -0.26 -9.88 -18.24
C HIS A 61 -1.37 -10.85 -17.79
N ILE A 62 -2.64 -10.50 -18.00
CA ILE A 62 -3.76 -11.41 -17.72
C ILE A 62 -4.02 -12.27 -18.97
N PRO A 63 -4.10 -13.62 -18.84
CA PRO A 63 -4.47 -14.49 -19.98
C PRO A 63 -5.79 -14.01 -20.61
N GLY A 64 -5.82 -13.88 -21.93
CA GLY A 64 -6.95 -13.34 -22.67
C GLY A 64 -6.92 -11.82 -22.91
N ASN A 65 -5.93 -11.10 -22.37
CA ASN A 65 -5.68 -9.67 -22.55
C ASN A 65 -6.95 -8.80 -22.38
N PRO A 66 -7.63 -8.87 -21.24
CA PRO A 66 -8.83 -8.06 -21.00
C PRO A 66 -8.50 -6.57 -20.96
N GLY A 67 -9.46 -5.74 -21.36
CA GLY A 67 -9.38 -4.30 -21.11
C GLY A 67 -9.49 -4.02 -19.60
N ILE A 68 -8.72 -3.05 -19.08
CA ILE A 68 -8.85 -2.59 -17.70
C ILE A 68 -9.48 -1.20 -17.68
N VAL A 69 -10.60 -1.02 -16.97
CA VAL A 69 -11.29 0.26 -16.84
C VAL A 69 -11.20 0.78 -15.41
N VAL A 70 -10.60 1.95 -15.23
CA VAL A 70 -10.50 2.61 -13.92
C VAL A 70 -11.78 3.38 -13.62
N LYS A 71 -12.38 3.09 -12.46
CA LYS A 71 -13.59 3.76 -11.95
C LYS A 71 -13.33 4.32 -10.56
N ASN A 72 -13.52 5.61 -10.38
CA ASN A 72 -13.35 6.24 -9.08
C ASN A 72 -14.64 6.13 -8.25
N MET A 73 -14.51 5.67 -7.01
CA MET A 73 -15.61 5.53 -6.05
C MET A 73 -15.19 6.14 -4.70
N PRO A 74 -15.06 7.47 -4.60
CA PRO A 74 -14.67 8.12 -3.36
C PRO A 74 -15.79 8.05 -2.31
N GLY A 75 -15.42 8.16 -1.03
CA GLY A 75 -16.35 8.23 0.10
C GLY A 75 -15.88 7.40 1.29
N ALA A 76 -16.18 7.88 2.49
CA ALA A 76 -15.84 7.24 3.78
C ALA A 76 -14.36 6.79 3.84
N GLY A 77 -13.41 7.66 3.46
CA GLY A 77 -11.98 7.30 3.46
C GLY A 77 -11.61 6.10 2.57
N GLY A 78 -12.43 5.76 1.55
CA GLY A 78 -12.25 4.59 0.68
C GLY A 78 -13.09 3.37 1.09
N ALA A 79 -13.72 3.36 2.28
CA ALA A 79 -14.53 2.23 2.74
C ALA A 79 -15.72 1.93 1.82
N ARG A 80 -16.30 2.97 1.17
CA ARG A 80 -17.35 2.77 0.16
C ARG A 80 -16.88 1.86 -0.99
N ALA A 81 -15.69 2.08 -1.50
CA ALA A 81 -15.12 1.25 -2.56
C ALA A 81 -14.83 -0.17 -2.03
N GLY A 82 -14.23 -0.28 -0.84
CA GLY A 82 -13.98 -1.55 -0.17
C GLY A 82 -15.26 -2.37 0.00
N HIS A 83 -16.32 -1.77 0.52
CA HIS A 83 -17.63 -2.41 0.67
C HIS A 83 -18.20 -2.86 -0.67
N TYR A 84 -18.19 -1.98 -1.69
CA TYR A 84 -18.69 -2.35 -3.02
C TYR A 84 -17.99 -3.59 -3.56
N ILE A 85 -16.66 -3.65 -3.48
CA ILE A 85 -15.87 -4.76 -4.00
C ILE A 85 -16.15 -6.05 -3.23
N SER A 86 -16.17 -5.97 -1.91
CA SER A 86 -16.27 -7.17 -1.05
C SER A 86 -17.68 -7.74 -0.94
N ALA A 87 -18.72 -6.87 -1.00
CA ALA A 87 -20.10 -7.24 -0.69
C ALA A 87 -21.09 -7.12 -1.87
N VAL A 88 -20.80 -6.27 -2.87
CA VAL A 88 -21.76 -5.94 -3.95
C VAL A 88 -21.30 -6.45 -5.31
N ALA A 89 -20.02 -6.28 -5.65
CA ALA A 89 -19.47 -6.71 -6.93
C ALA A 89 -19.55 -8.24 -7.12
N PRO A 90 -19.72 -8.73 -8.36
CA PRO A 90 -19.66 -10.15 -8.64
C PRO A 90 -18.30 -10.74 -8.22
N LYS A 91 -18.34 -11.94 -7.61
CA LYS A 91 -17.14 -12.65 -7.17
C LYS A 91 -16.57 -13.52 -8.29
N ASP A 92 -16.40 -12.95 -9.46
CA ASP A 92 -15.96 -13.63 -10.68
C ASP A 92 -14.52 -13.29 -11.10
N GLY A 93 -13.86 -12.36 -10.39
CA GLY A 93 -12.51 -11.90 -10.71
C GLY A 93 -12.43 -10.78 -11.73
N LEU A 94 -13.57 -10.18 -12.13
CA LEU A 94 -13.61 -9.01 -13.02
C LEU A 94 -13.62 -7.67 -12.27
N THR A 95 -13.49 -7.69 -10.94
CA THR A 95 -13.41 -6.46 -10.12
C THR A 95 -12.16 -6.50 -9.27
N ILE A 96 -11.33 -5.47 -9.40
CA ILE A 96 -10.12 -5.23 -8.60
C ILE A 96 -10.31 -3.93 -7.83
N GLY A 97 -9.88 -3.87 -6.59
CA GLY A 97 -9.89 -2.69 -5.74
C GLY A 97 -8.51 -2.08 -5.55
N ALA A 98 -8.49 -0.76 -5.47
CA ALA A 98 -7.34 0.04 -5.03
C ALA A 98 -7.82 1.06 -3.99
N VAL A 99 -7.39 0.89 -2.74
CA VAL A 99 -7.81 1.74 -1.62
C VAL A 99 -6.60 2.34 -0.90
N MET A 100 -6.84 3.31 -0.03
CA MET A 100 -5.78 3.89 0.79
C MET A 100 -5.39 2.95 1.95
N PRO A 101 -4.16 3.05 2.48
CA PRO A 101 -3.77 2.38 3.73
C PRO A 101 -4.74 2.66 4.88
N GLY A 102 -5.21 3.90 5.00
CA GLY A 102 -6.19 4.29 6.02
C GLY A 102 -7.51 3.50 5.94
N THR A 103 -7.94 3.07 4.76
CA THR A 103 -9.11 2.18 4.60
C THR A 103 -8.87 0.81 5.25
N ILE A 104 -7.63 0.32 5.21
CA ILE A 104 -7.23 -0.95 5.83
C ILE A 104 -7.01 -0.80 7.33
N MET A 105 -6.44 0.34 7.75
CA MET A 105 -6.15 0.62 9.17
C MET A 105 -7.37 1.09 9.97
N GLY A 106 -8.36 1.71 9.31
CA GLY A 106 -9.53 2.31 9.96
C GLY A 106 -10.26 1.38 10.92
N PRO A 107 -10.62 0.14 10.52
CA PRO A 107 -11.27 -0.80 11.44
C PRO A 107 -10.48 -1.11 12.71
N LEU A 108 -9.15 -0.95 12.68
CA LEU A 108 -8.27 -1.18 13.83
C LEU A 108 -8.05 0.06 14.68
N LEU A 109 -7.95 1.24 14.07
CA LEU A 109 -7.43 2.47 14.71
C LEU A 109 -8.45 3.60 14.86
N ASP A 110 -9.62 3.54 14.21
CA ASP A 110 -10.63 4.59 14.36
C ASP A 110 -11.47 4.37 15.63
N GLU A 111 -11.91 5.48 16.24
CA GLU A 111 -12.79 5.43 17.39
C GLU A 111 -14.17 4.86 17.05
N LYS A 112 -14.65 5.16 15.84
CA LYS A 112 -15.91 4.66 15.28
C LYS A 112 -15.59 3.99 13.94
N PRO A 113 -15.11 2.73 13.98
CA PRO A 113 -14.70 2.06 12.77
C PRO A 113 -15.89 1.81 11.84
N ASP A 114 -15.71 2.09 10.55
CA ASP A 114 -16.63 1.62 9.51
C ASP A 114 -16.42 0.11 9.32
N THR A 115 -17.40 -0.67 9.72
CA THR A 115 -17.39 -2.14 9.61
C THR A 115 -18.02 -2.66 8.33
N SER A 116 -18.39 -1.78 7.40
CA SER A 116 -18.96 -2.16 6.11
C SER A 116 -17.98 -2.83 5.18
N PHE A 117 -16.67 -2.66 5.44
CA PHE A 117 -15.57 -3.31 4.74
C PHE A 117 -14.66 -4.03 5.75
N ASP A 118 -14.38 -5.30 5.50
CA ASP A 118 -13.42 -6.09 6.28
C ASP A 118 -12.13 -6.32 5.48
N PRO A 119 -11.06 -5.55 5.72
CA PRO A 119 -9.80 -5.68 5.00
C PRO A 119 -9.05 -6.99 5.26
N ALA A 120 -9.32 -7.69 6.36
CA ALA A 120 -8.73 -8.99 6.63
C ALA A 120 -9.34 -10.10 5.76
N ASN A 121 -10.52 -9.85 5.19
CA ASN A 121 -11.35 -10.83 4.49
C ASN A 121 -11.51 -10.51 2.99
N VAL A 122 -10.38 -10.25 2.34
CA VAL A 122 -10.26 -10.06 0.88
C VAL A 122 -9.02 -10.78 0.38
N ASP A 123 -8.91 -10.96 -0.94
CA ASP A 123 -7.73 -11.56 -1.57
C ASP A 123 -6.82 -10.46 -2.12
N TYR A 124 -5.72 -10.17 -1.44
CA TYR A 124 -4.73 -9.18 -1.91
C TYR A 124 -3.96 -9.71 -3.11
N LEU A 125 -3.82 -8.86 -4.13
CA LEU A 125 -3.03 -9.12 -5.35
C LEU A 125 -1.59 -8.63 -5.19
N GLY A 126 -1.39 -7.60 -4.37
CA GLY A 126 -0.10 -6.99 -4.06
C GLY A 126 -0.24 -5.52 -3.71
N THR A 127 0.87 -4.88 -3.45
CA THR A 127 0.97 -3.42 -3.41
C THR A 127 1.98 -2.94 -4.46
N ALA A 128 1.67 -1.85 -5.15
CA ALA A 128 2.60 -1.30 -6.15
C ALA A 128 3.73 -0.50 -5.53
N ASN A 129 3.57 -0.06 -4.29
CA ASN A 129 4.58 0.71 -3.56
C ASN A 129 4.55 0.37 -2.07
N THR A 130 5.75 0.13 -1.53
CA THR A 130 6.04 0.19 -0.10
C THR A 130 6.68 1.55 0.15
N GLY A 131 6.00 2.43 0.87
CA GLY A 131 6.45 3.81 1.03
C GLY A 131 7.35 4.01 2.25
N THR A 132 8.09 5.09 2.25
CA THR A 132 8.70 5.65 3.47
C THR A 132 8.11 7.02 3.68
N TYR A 133 7.72 7.35 4.90
CA TYR A 133 7.28 8.69 5.24
C TYR A 133 8.48 9.53 5.65
N ILE A 134 8.35 10.84 5.44
CA ILE A 134 9.30 11.83 5.90
C ILE A 134 8.65 12.82 6.86
N CYS A 135 9.46 13.31 7.79
CA CYS A 135 9.17 14.49 8.58
C CYS A 135 10.18 15.55 8.19
N VAL A 136 9.71 16.63 7.59
CA VAL A 136 10.56 17.66 7.00
C VAL A 136 10.09 19.06 7.34
N THR A 137 11.04 20.00 7.38
CA THR A 137 10.75 21.44 7.37
C THR A 137 11.42 22.09 6.17
N LEU A 138 10.97 23.29 5.81
CA LEU A 138 11.65 24.06 4.78
C LEU A 138 12.93 24.73 5.34
N ASP A 139 13.89 25.05 4.49
CA ASP A 139 15.19 25.65 4.81
C ASP A 139 15.12 26.91 5.66
N ARG A 140 14.05 27.70 5.53
CA ARG A 140 13.79 28.91 6.33
C ARG A 140 13.28 28.62 7.74
N SER A 141 12.82 27.40 8.05
CA SER A 141 12.36 27.03 9.40
C SER A 141 13.52 27.14 10.40
N LYS A 142 13.18 27.51 11.64
CA LYS A 142 14.14 27.50 12.75
C LYS A 142 14.48 26.07 13.18
N THR A 143 13.58 25.12 12.94
CA THR A 143 13.75 23.69 13.28
C THR A 143 14.34 22.98 12.06
N LYS A 144 15.59 22.57 12.17
CA LYS A 144 16.36 21.94 11.09
C LYS A 144 16.71 20.48 11.37
N THR A 145 16.66 20.06 12.63
CA THR A 145 16.96 18.68 13.05
C THR A 145 15.87 18.17 13.97
N PHE A 146 15.78 16.87 14.13
CA PHE A 146 14.81 16.27 15.05
C PHE A 146 15.07 16.63 16.51
N GLU A 147 16.35 16.76 16.92
CA GLU A 147 16.73 17.19 18.26
C GLU A 147 16.19 18.59 18.56
N GLN A 148 16.19 19.49 17.59
CA GLN A 148 15.58 20.81 17.73
C GLN A 148 14.06 20.70 17.90
N ALA A 149 13.41 19.80 17.16
CA ALA A 149 11.97 19.56 17.29
C ALA A 149 11.55 19.02 18.67
N LEU A 150 12.47 18.43 19.43
CA LEU A 150 12.22 18.00 20.81
C LEU A 150 12.04 19.19 21.80
N SER A 151 12.58 20.35 21.46
CA SER A 151 12.58 21.53 22.35
C SER A 151 11.93 22.79 21.72
N GLN A 152 11.79 22.83 20.42
CA GLN A 152 11.27 24.01 19.69
C GLN A 152 9.90 23.68 19.11
N LYS A 153 8.94 24.59 19.34
CA LYS A 153 7.62 24.52 18.70
C LYS A 153 7.80 24.58 17.18
N THR A 154 7.28 23.55 16.51
CA THR A 154 7.35 23.39 15.06
C THR A 154 5.94 23.17 14.52
N ILE A 155 5.49 24.04 13.62
CA ILE A 155 4.12 24.00 13.09
C ILE A 155 4.08 23.10 11.86
N MET A 156 3.36 22.00 11.97
CA MET A 156 3.24 20.99 10.90
C MET A 156 1.85 21.02 10.28
N GLY A 157 1.78 20.81 8.97
CA GLY A 157 0.51 20.67 8.27
C GLY A 157 0.00 19.25 8.22
N GLY A 158 -1.32 19.09 8.33
CA GLY A 158 -1.99 17.80 8.21
C GLY A 158 -3.33 17.89 7.51
N ILE A 159 -3.83 16.76 7.01
CA ILE A 159 -5.09 16.68 6.26
C ILE A 159 -6.25 16.43 7.23
N ALA A 160 -6.39 15.21 7.72
CA ALA A 160 -7.45 14.76 8.64
C ALA A 160 -7.02 13.50 9.37
N PRO A 161 -7.64 13.15 10.51
CA PRO A 161 -7.47 11.85 11.15
C PRO A 161 -7.67 10.69 10.18
N GLY A 162 -6.84 9.64 10.31
CA GLY A 162 -6.80 8.53 9.34
C GLY A 162 -5.92 8.77 8.12
N ASN A 163 -5.34 9.97 7.98
CA ASN A 163 -4.33 10.26 6.98
C ASN A 163 -2.93 10.25 7.60
N SER A 164 -1.93 9.75 6.85
CA SER A 164 -0.56 9.62 7.35
C SER A 164 0.03 10.95 7.87
N THR A 165 -0.30 12.09 7.25
CA THR A 165 0.18 13.40 7.71
C THR A 165 -0.34 13.80 9.09
N ASN A 166 -1.48 13.25 9.52
CA ASN A 166 -1.99 13.43 10.87
C ASN A 166 -1.49 12.33 11.81
N ASP A 167 -1.69 11.09 11.40
CA ASP A 167 -1.46 9.95 12.28
C ASP A 167 0.02 9.77 12.61
N ILE A 168 0.91 9.93 11.63
CA ILE A 168 2.36 9.87 11.85
C ILE A 168 2.86 11.08 12.65
N ALA A 169 2.36 12.30 12.37
CA ALA A 169 2.75 13.49 13.14
C ALA A 169 2.37 13.35 14.62
N ASN A 170 1.16 12.91 14.90
CA ASN A 170 0.68 12.67 16.27
C ASN A 170 1.42 11.52 16.95
N LEU A 171 1.68 10.42 16.21
CA LEU A 171 2.49 9.31 16.69
C LEU A 171 3.86 9.78 17.14
N ILE A 172 4.57 10.52 16.28
CA ILE A 172 5.89 11.06 16.58
C ILE A 172 5.84 11.97 17.81
N LYS A 173 4.90 12.91 17.84
CA LYS A 173 4.70 13.78 19.01
C LYS A 173 4.53 12.97 20.30
N THR A 174 3.66 11.96 20.29
CA THR A 174 3.34 11.14 21.45
C THR A 174 4.50 10.25 21.89
N MET A 175 5.18 9.62 20.92
CA MET A 175 6.25 8.64 21.23
C MET A 175 7.60 9.27 21.60
N THR A 176 7.85 10.50 21.13
CA THR A 176 9.17 11.15 21.31
C THR A 176 9.12 12.41 22.18
N GLY A 177 7.96 12.99 22.41
CA GLY A 177 7.78 14.28 23.08
C GLY A 177 8.14 15.49 22.21
N ALA A 178 8.28 15.30 20.88
CA ALA A 178 8.56 16.39 19.95
C ALA A 178 7.47 17.48 20.02
N GLN A 179 7.90 18.75 20.03
CA GLN A 179 7.03 19.91 20.20
C GLN A 179 6.35 20.27 18.86
N LEU A 180 5.66 19.27 18.26
CA LEU A 180 4.92 19.44 17.02
C LEU A 180 3.52 20.00 17.32
N GLU A 181 3.19 21.12 16.67
CA GLU A 181 1.81 21.65 16.62
C GLU A 181 1.24 21.33 15.24
N LEU A 182 0.15 20.57 15.21
CA LEU A 182 -0.45 20.11 13.97
C LEU A 182 -1.64 20.99 13.59
N ILE A 183 -1.57 21.67 12.45
CA ILE A 183 -2.67 22.41 11.82
C ILE A 183 -3.29 21.52 10.73
N THR A 184 -4.57 21.20 10.88
CA THR A 184 -5.28 20.26 10.03
C THR A 184 -6.36 20.93 9.17
N GLY A 185 -6.93 20.17 8.22
CA GLY A 185 -8.02 20.65 7.35
C GLY A 185 -7.59 20.96 5.93
N TYR A 186 -6.33 20.71 5.57
CA TYR A 186 -5.87 20.81 4.19
C TYR A 186 -6.48 19.67 3.35
N LYS A 187 -6.74 19.94 2.07
CA LYS A 187 -7.39 18.97 1.17
C LYS A 187 -6.46 17.85 0.70
N GLY A 188 -5.14 18.12 0.70
CA GLY A 188 -4.12 17.19 0.25
C GLY A 188 -2.72 17.63 0.64
N THR A 189 -1.72 16.75 0.43
CA THR A 189 -0.32 17.05 0.74
C THR A 189 0.25 18.20 -0.09
N LEU A 190 -0.25 18.40 -1.31
CA LEU A 190 0.15 19.56 -2.13
C LEU A 190 -0.32 20.87 -1.51
N ASP A 191 -1.55 20.92 -0.95
CA ASP A 191 -2.05 22.13 -0.26
C ASP A 191 -1.24 22.42 0.99
N VAL A 192 -0.83 21.35 1.74
CA VAL A 192 0.11 21.49 2.86
C VAL A 192 1.44 22.08 2.39
N ALA A 193 2.03 21.53 1.32
CA ALA A 193 3.28 22.05 0.76
C ALA A 193 3.19 23.52 0.35
N LEU A 194 2.09 23.92 -0.28
CA LEU A 194 1.84 25.31 -0.64
C LEU A 194 1.71 26.23 0.59
N ALA A 195 1.07 25.76 1.67
CA ALA A 195 1.00 26.50 2.93
C ALA A 195 2.40 26.64 3.59
N VAL A 196 3.21 25.56 3.51
CA VAL A 196 4.62 25.62 3.91
C VAL A 196 5.36 26.70 3.09
N GLU A 197 5.23 26.77 1.76
CA GLU A 197 5.85 27.80 0.92
C GLU A 197 5.43 29.22 1.30
N ARG A 198 4.16 29.43 1.63
CA ARG A 198 3.65 30.74 2.04
C ARG A 198 4.08 31.17 3.45
N GLY A 199 4.66 30.26 4.23
CA GLY A 199 5.09 30.54 5.58
C GLY A 199 4.03 30.38 6.66
N GLU A 200 2.93 29.78 6.33
CA GLU A 200 1.86 29.46 7.27
C GLU A 200 2.26 28.29 8.19
N LEU A 201 3.11 27.40 7.67
CA LEU A 201 3.62 26.19 8.32
C LEU A 201 5.14 26.12 8.23
N ASP A 202 5.77 25.44 9.18
CA ASP A 202 7.20 25.11 9.13
C ASP A 202 7.48 23.93 8.21
N GLY A 203 6.59 22.91 8.21
CA GLY A 203 6.83 21.67 7.50
C GLY A 203 5.66 20.69 7.52
N VAL A 204 5.96 19.43 7.26
CA VAL A 204 5.01 18.31 7.24
C VAL A 204 5.68 17.03 7.75
N CYS A 205 4.97 16.27 8.59
CA CYS A 205 5.33 14.89 8.98
C CYS A 205 4.36 13.90 8.35
N GLY A 206 4.82 12.67 8.07
CA GLY A 206 3.96 11.64 7.50
C GLY A 206 3.68 11.83 6.00
N TRP A 207 4.50 12.62 5.31
CA TRP A 207 4.44 12.78 3.86
C TRP A 207 5.18 11.63 3.19
N ASN A 208 4.51 10.91 2.31
CA ASN A 208 5.14 9.83 1.55
C ASN A 208 6.25 10.38 0.66
N TRP A 209 7.44 9.75 0.69
CA TRP A 209 8.63 10.24 -0.01
C TRP A 209 8.45 10.33 -1.53
N SER A 210 7.84 9.30 -2.15
CA SER A 210 7.53 9.32 -3.58
C SER A 210 6.60 10.48 -3.95
N SER A 211 5.57 10.71 -3.11
CA SER A 211 4.66 11.85 -3.31
C SER A 211 5.36 13.19 -3.14
N ALA A 212 6.30 13.30 -2.22
CA ALA A 212 7.08 14.52 -2.03
C ALA A 212 7.92 14.85 -3.27
N LYS A 213 8.62 13.84 -3.81
CA LYS A 213 9.43 13.99 -5.04
C LYS A 213 8.59 14.41 -6.24
N SER A 214 7.42 13.79 -6.43
CA SER A 214 6.56 14.08 -7.58
C SER A 214 5.81 15.41 -7.47
N GLN A 215 5.43 15.84 -6.25
CA GLN A 215 4.66 17.06 -6.03
C GLN A 215 5.53 18.31 -5.92
N LYS A 216 6.75 18.18 -5.42
CA LYS A 216 7.68 19.29 -5.20
C LYS A 216 9.11 18.96 -5.67
N PRO A 217 9.31 18.64 -6.96
CA PRO A 217 10.62 18.32 -7.51
C PRO A 217 11.61 19.48 -7.38
N ASP A 218 11.11 20.72 -7.39
CA ASP A 218 11.90 21.92 -7.19
C ASP A 218 12.54 22.01 -5.80
N TRP A 219 11.87 21.50 -4.76
CA TRP A 219 12.43 21.46 -3.41
C TRP A 219 13.60 20.48 -3.32
N MET A 220 13.50 19.35 -4.04
CA MET A 220 14.57 18.35 -4.12
C MET A 220 15.79 18.94 -4.85
N ALA A 221 15.57 19.49 -6.05
CA ALA A 221 16.63 20.05 -6.87
C ALA A 221 17.35 21.23 -6.21
N SER A 222 16.66 22.01 -5.38
CA SER A 222 17.20 23.21 -4.70
C SER A 222 17.66 22.94 -3.27
N HIS A 223 17.64 21.68 -2.79
CA HIS A 223 18.04 21.28 -1.43
C HIS A 223 17.34 22.09 -0.32
N LYS A 224 16.03 22.40 -0.51
CA LYS A 224 15.26 23.25 0.41
C LYS A 224 14.76 22.52 1.66
N LEU A 225 14.90 21.21 1.74
CA LEU A 225 14.37 20.43 2.86
C LEU A 225 15.40 20.18 3.94
N ASN A 226 15.00 20.43 5.18
CA ASN A 226 15.63 19.86 6.36
C ASN A 226 14.90 18.54 6.68
N PHE A 227 15.59 17.42 6.60
CA PHE A 227 15.06 16.13 6.95
C PHE A 227 15.14 15.92 8.46
N LEU A 228 14.01 16.04 9.16
CA LEU A 228 13.94 15.79 10.60
C LEU A 228 14.00 14.29 10.89
N ALA A 229 13.25 13.48 10.13
CA ALA A 229 13.30 12.03 10.23
C ALA A 229 12.77 11.35 8.96
N GLN A 230 13.26 10.14 8.70
CA GLN A 230 12.58 9.14 7.88
C GLN A 230 11.82 8.15 8.77
N ILE A 231 10.62 7.78 8.35
CA ILE A 231 9.72 6.92 9.10
C ILE A 231 9.39 5.73 8.20
N GLY A 232 10.03 4.61 8.48
CA GLY A 232 9.89 3.35 7.78
C GLY A 232 10.18 2.19 8.73
N LEU A 233 9.68 0.99 8.40
CA LEU A 233 10.06 -0.23 9.11
C LEU A 233 11.53 -0.56 8.84
N GLU A 234 12.00 -0.25 7.63
CA GLU A 234 13.39 -0.36 7.19
C GLU A 234 13.88 1.00 6.69
N PRO A 235 15.19 1.29 6.78
CA PRO A 235 15.75 2.54 6.29
C PRO A 235 15.66 2.62 4.76
N ASN A 236 15.27 3.79 4.26
CA ASN A 236 15.32 4.09 2.83
C ASN A 236 16.72 4.59 2.45
N ALA A 237 17.37 3.92 1.50
CA ALA A 237 18.76 4.20 1.13
C ALA A 237 18.94 5.64 0.58
N GLU A 238 18.00 6.15 -0.23
CA GLU A 238 18.02 7.51 -0.75
C GLU A 238 17.95 8.53 0.38
N LEU A 239 16.98 8.38 1.30
CA LEU A 239 16.82 9.27 2.45
C LEU A 239 18.01 9.20 3.41
N THR A 240 18.61 8.03 3.58
CA THR A 240 19.83 7.86 4.37
C THR A 240 20.99 8.64 3.74
N SER A 241 21.13 8.61 2.42
CA SER A 241 22.16 9.38 1.71
C SER A 241 21.95 10.90 1.79
N LEU A 242 20.68 11.34 1.96
CA LEU A 242 20.30 12.74 2.19
C LEU A 242 20.42 13.15 3.67
N GLY A 243 20.92 12.27 4.54
CA GLY A 243 21.13 12.55 5.94
C GLY A 243 19.88 12.50 6.82
N ALA A 244 18.77 11.93 6.35
CA ALA A 244 17.53 11.78 7.11
C ALA A 244 17.72 10.70 8.21
N PRO A 245 17.66 11.05 9.51
CA PRO A 245 17.78 10.05 10.56
C PRO A 245 16.52 9.19 10.65
N GLU A 246 16.69 7.91 11.03
CA GLU A 246 15.55 7.04 11.29
C GLU A 246 14.82 7.46 12.58
N ILE A 247 13.49 7.53 12.54
CA ILE A 247 12.68 7.91 13.71
C ILE A 247 12.91 6.99 14.91
N TRP A 248 13.27 5.74 14.67
CA TRP A 248 13.54 4.73 15.71
C TRP A 248 14.65 5.12 16.68
N ARG A 249 15.56 6.01 16.28
CA ARG A 249 16.64 6.55 17.14
C ARG A 249 16.08 7.41 18.29
N PHE A 250 14.88 7.96 18.13
CA PHE A 250 14.24 8.87 19.06
C PHE A 250 13.12 8.21 19.88
N ILE A 251 12.71 6.99 19.54
CA ILE A 251 11.76 6.18 20.30
C ILE A 251 12.53 5.26 21.23
N ARG A 252 12.50 5.55 22.54
CA ARG A 252 13.44 5.00 23.51
C ARG A 252 12.99 3.68 24.17
N SER A 253 11.67 3.39 24.20
CA SER A 253 11.17 2.17 24.84
C SER A 253 10.69 1.15 23.81
N ASP A 254 10.92 -0.15 24.11
CA ASP A 254 10.44 -1.25 23.27
C ASP A 254 8.90 -1.27 23.18
N GLU A 255 8.20 -0.86 24.24
CA GLU A 255 6.75 -0.74 24.23
C GLU A 255 6.28 0.33 23.23
N SER A 256 6.86 1.53 23.32
CA SER A 256 6.57 2.62 22.36
C SER A 256 6.92 2.22 20.94
N ARG A 257 7.99 1.44 20.74
CA ARG A 257 8.39 0.93 19.43
C ARG A 257 7.34 -0.01 18.85
N LYS A 258 6.87 -0.99 19.62
CA LYS A 258 5.81 -1.91 19.20
C LYS A 258 4.51 -1.17 18.80
N VAL A 259 4.14 -0.17 19.57
CA VAL A 259 2.98 0.68 19.27
C VAL A 259 3.19 1.46 17.98
N ALA A 260 4.38 2.05 17.80
CA ALA A 260 4.71 2.82 16.60
C ALA A 260 4.77 1.92 15.35
N GLU A 261 5.32 0.70 15.48
CA GLU A 261 5.38 -0.28 14.38
C GLU A 261 3.99 -0.62 13.82
N VAL A 262 2.95 -0.71 14.67
CA VAL A 262 1.56 -0.91 14.23
C VAL A 262 1.10 0.21 13.30
N VAL A 263 1.34 1.47 13.68
CA VAL A 263 0.92 2.62 12.86
C VAL A 263 1.78 2.76 11.62
N VAL A 264 3.10 2.55 11.75
CA VAL A 264 4.06 2.67 10.64
C VAL A 264 3.88 1.54 9.62
N SER A 265 3.36 0.37 10.02
CA SER A 265 3.16 -0.78 9.12
C SER A 265 2.33 -0.46 7.88
N GLN A 266 1.46 0.55 7.92
CA GLN A 266 0.68 1.00 6.77
C GLN A 266 1.55 1.37 5.56
N GLN A 267 2.80 1.75 5.77
CA GLN A 267 3.74 2.05 4.69
C GLN A 267 4.03 0.84 3.79
N ALA A 268 3.92 -0.38 4.31
CA ALA A 268 4.17 -1.58 3.54
C ALA A 268 3.06 -1.89 2.51
N PHE A 269 1.92 -1.21 2.61
CA PHE A 269 0.80 -1.31 1.68
C PHE A 269 0.28 0.06 1.22
N GLU A 270 1.20 0.90 0.76
CA GLU A 270 0.87 2.25 0.29
C GLU A 270 -0.04 2.27 -0.93
N ARG A 271 0.03 1.26 -1.79
CA ARG A 271 -0.80 1.15 -3.01
C ARG A 271 -1.33 -0.28 -3.16
N PRO A 272 -2.21 -0.72 -2.24
CA PRO A 272 -2.70 -2.10 -2.24
C PRO A 272 -3.75 -2.32 -3.32
N TYR A 273 -3.68 -3.52 -3.92
CA TYR A 273 -4.65 -4.02 -4.87
C TYR A 273 -5.21 -5.34 -4.35
N PHE A 274 -6.54 -5.51 -4.47
CA PHE A 274 -7.22 -6.70 -3.97
C PHE A 274 -8.46 -7.03 -4.79
N THR A 275 -8.99 -8.23 -4.59
CA THR A 275 -10.32 -8.64 -5.09
C THR A 275 -11.15 -9.21 -3.95
N ALA A 276 -12.46 -9.42 -4.18
CA ALA A 276 -13.33 -9.98 -3.17
C ALA A 276 -12.92 -11.40 -2.77
N GLN A 277 -13.07 -11.74 -1.50
CA GLN A 277 -13.03 -13.13 -1.09
C GLN A 277 -14.18 -13.94 -1.72
N GLY A 278 -13.86 -15.15 -2.15
CA GLY A 278 -14.79 -16.04 -2.85
C GLY A 278 -14.72 -15.96 -4.37
N VAL A 279 -13.79 -15.17 -4.91
CA VAL A 279 -13.35 -15.31 -6.31
C VAL A 279 -12.66 -16.67 -6.46
N PRO A 280 -12.89 -17.45 -7.55
CA PRO A 280 -12.22 -18.71 -7.77
C PRO A 280 -10.70 -18.60 -7.62
N SER A 281 -10.11 -19.53 -6.87
CA SER A 281 -8.69 -19.47 -6.48
C SER A 281 -7.73 -19.43 -7.67
N GLU A 282 -8.06 -20.09 -8.77
CA GLU A 282 -7.29 -20.03 -10.01
C GLU A 282 -7.28 -18.64 -10.64
N ARG A 283 -8.37 -17.86 -10.51
CA ARG A 283 -8.45 -16.48 -10.98
C ARG A 283 -7.67 -15.54 -10.08
N VAL A 284 -7.75 -15.73 -8.77
CA VAL A 284 -6.91 -14.98 -7.81
C VAL A 284 -5.44 -15.22 -8.11
N ALA A 285 -5.04 -16.47 -8.34
CA ALA A 285 -3.65 -16.81 -8.70
C ALA A 285 -3.21 -16.14 -10.01
N MET A 286 -4.07 -16.14 -11.04
CA MET A 286 -3.78 -15.45 -12.31
C MET A 286 -3.64 -13.94 -12.13
N LEU A 287 -4.54 -13.30 -11.37
CA LEU A 287 -4.48 -11.87 -11.09
C LEU A 287 -3.22 -11.49 -10.29
N ARG A 288 -2.83 -12.31 -9.29
CA ARG A 288 -1.56 -12.13 -8.56
C ARG A 288 -0.36 -12.22 -9.48
N ALA A 289 -0.29 -13.26 -10.31
CA ALA A 289 0.80 -13.43 -11.27
C ALA A 289 0.88 -12.28 -12.28
N ALA A 290 -0.28 -11.82 -12.78
CA ALA A 290 -0.36 -10.67 -13.68
C ALA A 290 0.09 -9.37 -13.00
N PHE A 291 -0.31 -9.15 -11.75
CA PHE A 291 0.13 -7.98 -10.98
C PHE A 291 1.65 -8.02 -10.76
N ASP A 292 2.19 -9.15 -10.32
CA ASP A 292 3.65 -9.33 -10.11
C ASP A 292 4.44 -9.16 -11.42
N ALA A 293 3.89 -9.59 -12.55
CA ALA A 293 4.50 -9.40 -13.86
C ALA A 293 4.46 -7.91 -14.27
N THR A 294 3.34 -7.22 -14.04
CA THR A 294 3.21 -5.78 -14.29
C THR A 294 4.25 -4.98 -13.51
N MET A 295 4.48 -5.32 -12.25
CA MET A 295 5.46 -4.61 -11.40
C MET A 295 6.91 -4.75 -11.89
N ARG A 296 7.19 -5.72 -12.76
CA ARG A 296 8.51 -5.97 -13.37
C ARG A 296 8.57 -5.60 -14.85
N ASP A 297 7.46 -5.17 -15.43
CA ASP A 297 7.37 -4.80 -16.83
C ASP A 297 8.18 -3.53 -17.10
N ALA A 298 9.10 -3.60 -18.07
CA ALA A 298 9.99 -2.49 -18.40
C ALA A 298 9.24 -1.26 -18.92
N GLN A 299 8.11 -1.44 -19.63
CA GLN A 299 7.29 -0.34 -20.12
C GLN A 299 6.53 0.32 -18.95
N PHE A 300 5.95 -0.47 -18.06
CA PHE A 300 5.33 0.04 -16.84
C PHE A 300 6.33 0.84 -15.99
N LEU A 301 7.54 0.31 -15.76
CA LEU A 301 8.58 1.00 -14.99
C LEU A 301 9.03 2.30 -15.65
N ALA A 302 9.14 2.34 -16.98
CA ALA A 302 9.45 3.55 -17.72
C ALA A 302 8.33 4.59 -17.62
N ASP A 303 7.06 4.17 -17.69
CA ASP A 303 5.90 5.05 -17.51
C ASP A 303 5.81 5.58 -16.09
N ALA A 304 6.02 4.73 -15.09
CA ALA A 304 6.09 5.11 -13.69
C ALA A 304 7.17 6.20 -13.46
N GLY A 305 8.35 6.01 -14.04
CA GLY A 305 9.44 7.01 -13.99
C GLY A 305 9.03 8.35 -14.62
N ARG A 306 8.32 8.33 -15.77
CA ARG A 306 7.80 9.56 -16.40
C ARG A 306 6.74 10.26 -15.56
N LEU A 307 5.94 9.49 -14.83
CA LEU A 307 4.92 10.02 -13.92
C LEU A 307 5.48 10.46 -12.56
N GLY A 308 6.77 10.21 -12.30
CA GLY A 308 7.41 10.51 -11.02
C GLY A 308 6.88 9.66 -9.86
N ILE A 309 6.39 8.43 -10.14
CA ILE A 309 5.91 7.50 -9.13
C ILE A 309 6.92 6.36 -8.91
N ASP A 310 7.19 6.05 -7.63
CA ASP A 310 8.10 4.98 -7.27
C ASP A 310 7.39 3.61 -7.32
N VAL A 311 8.08 2.59 -7.82
CA VAL A 311 7.61 1.21 -7.82
C VAL A 311 8.48 0.39 -6.88
N SER A 312 7.89 -0.04 -5.75
CA SER A 312 8.52 -0.87 -4.73
C SER A 312 7.49 -1.90 -4.27
N PRO A 313 7.28 -2.96 -5.05
CA PRO A 313 6.15 -3.85 -4.86
C PRO A 313 6.36 -4.83 -3.72
N LEU A 314 5.23 -5.26 -3.10
CA LEU A 314 5.15 -6.43 -2.24
C LEU A 314 4.14 -7.41 -2.85
N PRO A 315 4.48 -8.69 -3.02
CA PRO A 315 3.57 -9.70 -3.57
C PRO A 315 2.32 -9.90 -2.72
N GLY A 316 1.21 -10.29 -3.38
CA GLY A 316 -0.10 -10.41 -2.72
C GLY A 316 -0.13 -11.39 -1.54
N THR A 317 0.60 -12.48 -1.60
CA THR A 317 0.69 -13.46 -0.50
C THR A 317 1.37 -12.87 0.73
N GLN A 318 2.47 -12.15 0.54
CA GLN A 318 3.18 -11.49 1.64
C GLN A 318 2.33 -10.37 2.26
N LEU A 319 1.66 -9.57 1.41
CA LEU A 319 0.75 -8.54 1.85
C LEU A 319 -0.42 -9.13 2.65
N GLN A 320 -1.00 -10.24 2.20
CA GLN A 320 -2.07 -10.96 2.89
C GLN A 320 -1.65 -11.38 4.30
N GLU A 321 -0.48 -12.03 4.42
CA GLU A 321 0.06 -12.46 5.70
C GLU A 321 0.33 -11.28 6.65
N MET A 322 0.87 -10.18 6.12
CA MET A 322 1.14 -8.97 6.89
C MET A 322 -0.15 -8.37 7.46
N ILE A 323 -1.20 -8.25 6.64
CA ILE A 323 -2.48 -7.71 7.08
C ILE A 323 -3.16 -8.65 8.08
N GLN A 324 -3.10 -9.96 7.87
CA GLN A 324 -3.61 -10.92 8.84
C GLN A 324 -2.90 -10.81 10.20
N LYS A 325 -1.57 -10.68 10.22
CA LYS A 325 -0.80 -10.44 11.46
C LYS A 325 -1.19 -9.11 12.12
N LEU A 326 -1.39 -8.07 11.33
CA LEU A 326 -1.83 -6.75 11.82
C LEU A 326 -3.20 -6.85 12.51
N TYR A 327 -4.13 -7.56 11.90
CA TYR A 327 -5.47 -7.78 12.47
C TYR A 327 -5.49 -8.74 13.68
N ALA A 328 -4.44 -9.55 13.84
CA ALA A 328 -4.22 -10.38 15.04
C ALA A 328 -3.49 -9.63 16.19
N THR A 329 -3.18 -8.34 16.02
CA THR A 329 -2.52 -7.53 17.04
C THR A 329 -3.36 -7.46 18.33
N PRO A 330 -2.75 -7.65 19.51
CA PRO A 330 -3.47 -7.61 20.77
C PRO A 330 -4.20 -6.26 20.98
N LYS A 331 -5.45 -6.32 21.45
CA LYS A 331 -6.30 -5.13 21.67
C LYS A 331 -5.60 -4.04 22.50
N ALA A 332 -4.83 -4.43 23.53
CA ALA A 332 -4.10 -3.47 24.36
C ALA A 332 -3.10 -2.64 23.56
N VAL A 333 -2.41 -3.23 22.57
CA VAL A 333 -1.47 -2.53 21.69
C VAL A 333 -2.23 -1.62 20.72
N LEU A 334 -3.36 -2.11 20.15
CA LEU A 334 -4.21 -1.30 19.28
C LEU A 334 -4.77 -0.07 20.00
N GLU A 335 -5.22 -0.22 21.25
CA GLU A 335 -5.71 0.89 22.06
C GLU A 335 -4.61 1.91 22.40
N GLN A 336 -3.38 1.45 22.60
CA GLN A 336 -2.24 2.36 22.74
C GLN A 336 -1.93 3.08 21.42
N ALA A 337 -1.97 2.38 20.29
CA ALA A 337 -1.79 2.98 18.96
C ALA A 337 -2.87 4.03 18.66
N LYS A 338 -4.14 3.74 18.94
CA LYS A 338 -5.25 4.72 18.83
C LYS A 338 -4.95 5.99 19.63
N ARG A 339 -4.61 5.85 20.92
CA ARG A 339 -4.27 7.00 21.76
C ARG A 339 -3.05 7.78 21.26
N ALA A 340 -2.10 7.10 20.66
CA ALA A 340 -0.89 7.74 20.14
C ALA A 340 -1.14 8.62 18.92
N ILE A 341 -2.12 8.26 18.09
CA ILE A 341 -2.47 9.00 16.87
C ILE A 341 -3.64 9.98 17.07
N ARG A 342 -4.32 9.92 18.22
CA ARG A 342 -5.46 10.78 18.61
C ARG A 342 -5.21 11.37 20.01
N PRO A 343 -4.14 12.16 20.23
CA PRO A 343 -3.78 12.71 21.55
C PRO A 343 -4.75 13.81 21.98
#